data_f2a9829b777052217ab7911e8733d23d
#
_entry.id   f2a9829b777052217ab7911e8733d23d
#
_cell.length_a   1.000
_cell.length_b   1.000
_cell.length_c   1.000
_cell.angle_alpha   90.00
_cell.angle_beta   90.00
_cell.angle_gamma   90.00
#
_symmetry.space_group_name_H-M   'P 1'
#
loop_
_entity.id
_entity.type
_entity.pdbx_description
1 polymer ?
#
loop_
_entity_poly.entity_id
_entity_poly.type
_entity_poly.pdbx_seq_one_letter_code
_entity_poly.pdbx_strand_id
1 'polypeptide(L)'
;MSKCNFSIDFTGTADEVFNRAKSAVEKQGGSFSGTADNGSFSINVFGNISGTYNVSGQQLQISIEEKPIMIPCAAIENALKSQIG
;
A
#
# COMPACT_ATOMS: atom_id res chain seq x y z
N MET A 1 -14.19 8.47 -2.39
CA MET A 1 -14.50 7.53 -1.29
C MET A 1 -13.65 6.28 -1.46
N SER A 2 -12.99 5.84 -0.40
CA SER A 2 -12.13 4.67 -0.48
C SER A 2 -12.94 3.38 -0.49
N LYS A 3 -12.43 2.38 -1.22
CA LYS A 3 -13.08 1.07 -1.33
C LYS A 3 -12.60 0.11 -0.25
N CYS A 4 -11.37 0.29 0.22
CA CYS A 4 -10.79 -0.53 1.28
C CYS A 4 -10.01 0.36 2.20
N ASN A 5 -10.04 0.06 3.49
CA ASN A 5 -9.23 0.74 4.47
C ASN A 5 -8.67 -0.31 5.42
N PHE A 6 -7.35 -0.29 5.63
CA PHE A 6 -6.74 -1.20 6.57
C PHE A 6 -5.44 -0.63 7.10
N SER A 7 -4.96 -1.22 8.18
CA SER A 7 -3.70 -0.82 8.82
C SER A 7 -2.75 -1.99 8.86
N ILE A 8 -1.48 -1.71 8.69
CA ILE A 8 -0.43 -2.72 8.79
C ILE A 8 0.55 -2.27 9.86
N ASP A 9 0.71 -3.09 10.90
CA ASP A 9 1.70 -2.82 11.93
C ASP A 9 3.08 -3.17 11.39
N PHE A 10 4.06 -2.35 11.72
CA PHE A 10 5.42 -2.60 11.29
C PHE A 10 6.41 -2.32 12.43
N THR A 11 7.61 -2.89 12.31
CA THR A 11 8.71 -2.63 13.21
C THR A 11 9.79 -1.90 12.43
N GLY A 12 10.64 -1.16 13.14
CA GLY A 12 11.68 -0.37 12.49
C GLY A 12 11.21 1.04 12.21
N THR A 13 11.84 1.69 11.25
CA THR A 13 11.56 3.08 10.94
C THR A 13 10.57 3.22 9.79
N ALA A 14 9.92 4.37 9.72
CA ALA A 14 9.03 4.69 8.61
C ALA A 14 9.79 4.69 7.27
N ASP A 15 11.06 5.10 7.28
CA ASP A 15 11.88 5.10 6.08
C ASP A 15 12.09 3.70 5.53
N GLU A 16 12.29 2.71 6.41
CA GLU A 16 12.45 1.33 5.98
C GLU A 16 11.17 0.80 5.33
N VAL A 17 10.03 1.11 5.94
CA VAL A 17 8.74 0.71 5.40
C VAL A 17 8.50 1.39 4.05
N PHE A 18 8.82 2.67 3.95
CA PHE A 18 8.70 3.41 2.72
C PHE A 18 9.50 2.76 1.60
N ASN A 19 10.76 2.41 1.86
CA ASN A 19 11.61 1.79 0.87
C ASN A 19 11.10 0.42 0.44
N ARG A 20 10.59 -0.37 1.37
CA ARG A 20 10.01 -1.69 1.06
C ARG A 20 8.75 -1.55 0.21
N ALA A 21 7.88 -0.63 0.59
CA ALA A 21 6.64 -0.41 -0.13
C ALA A 21 6.92 0.09 -1.55
N LYS A 22 7.85 1.02 -1.69
CA LYS A 22 8.24 1.55 -2.98
C LYS A 22 8.79 0.45 -3.89
N SER A 23 9.71 -0.36 -3.35
CA SER A 23 10.26 -1.49 -4.10
C SER A 23 9.18 -2.46 -4.54
N ALA A 24 8.26 -2.80 -3.63
CA ALA A 24 7.20 -3.74 -3.94
C ALA A 24 6.31 -3.23 -5.07
N VAL A 25 5.93 -1.96 -5.02
CA VAL A 25 5.08 -1.35 -6.04
C VAL A 25 5.83 -1.29 -7.37
N GLU A 26 7.08 -0.87 -7.36
CA GLU A 26 7.86 -0.76 -8.59
C GLU A 26 8.14 -2.10 -9.24
N LYS A 27 8.31 -3.15 -8.43
CA LYS A 27 8.49 -4.51 -8.96
C LYS A 27 7.26 -5.00 -9.71
N GLN A 28 6.08 -4.50 -9.33
CA GLN A 28 4.84 -4.86 -10.01
C GLN A 28 4.56 -3.94 -11.21
N GLY A 29 5.51 -3.08 -11.57
CA GLY A 29 5.32 -2.16 -12.67
C GLY A 29 4.45 -0.95 -12.31
N GLY A 30 4.28 -0.70 -11.02
CA GLY A 30 3.46 0.41 -10.56
C GLY A 30 4.23 1.68 -10.33
N SER A 31 3.51 2.69 -9.86
CA SER A 31 4.05 3.99 -9.50
C SER A 31 3.89 4.25 -8.02
N PHE A 32 4.87 4.88 -7.43
CA PHE A 32 4.83 5.20 -6.00
C PHE A 32 5.32 6.63 -5.81
N SER A 33 4.52 7.43 -5.14
CA SER A 33 4.82 8.85 -4.99
C SER A 33 4.52 9.30 -3.55
N GLY A 34 5.40 10.09 -2.99
CA GLY A 34 5.21 10.60 -1.65
C GLY A 34 6.45 10.51 -0.80
N THR A 35 6.23 10.59 0.52
CA THR A 35 7.30 10.57 1.52
C THR A 35 7.12 9.36 2.44
N ALA A 36 8.02 9.24 3.43
CA ALA A 36 7.89 8.18 4.45
C ALA A 36 6.64 8.36 5.31
N ASP A 37 6.08 9.56 5.38
CA ASP A 37 4.91 9.84 6.22
C ASP A 37 3.59 9.62 5.49
N ASN A 38 3.52 9.97 4.21
CA ASN A 38 2.29 9.79 3.43
C ASN A 38 2.60 9.83 1.94
N GLY A 39 1.65 9.36 1.15
CA GLY A 39 1.80 9.38 -0.29
C GLY A 39 0.70 8.60 -0.98
N SER A 40 0.96 8.28 -2.24
CA SER A 40 0.01 7.53 -3.05
C SER A 40 0.75 6.50 -3.91
N PHE A 41 0.01 5.51 -4.37
CA PHE A 41 0.56 4.45 -5.20
C PHE A 41 -0.48 3.94 -6.19
N SER A 42 0.03 3.33 -7.24
CA SER A 42 -0.81 2.74 -8.28
C SER A 42 -0.10 1.51 -8.83
N ILE A 43 -0.84 0.41 -8.91
CA ILE A 43 -0.32 -0.86 -9.41
C ILE A 43 -1.31 -1.38 -10.44
N ASN A 44 -0.80 -1.99 -11.50
CA ASN A 44 -1.64 -2.63 -12.50
C ASN A 44 -1.40 -4.14 -12.48
N VAL A 45 -2.17 -4.83 -11.64
CA VAL A 45 -2.13 -6.29 -11.50
C VAL A 45 -3.58 -6.75 -11.60
N PHE A 46 -3.92 -7.48 -12.66
CA PHE A 46 -5.30 -7.89 -12.92
C PHE A 46 -6.27 -6.71 -13.03
N GLY A 47 -5.75 -5.51 -13.27
CA GLY A 47 -6.52 -4.28 -13.30
C GLY A 47 -5.85 -3.23 -12.43
N ASN A 48 -6.35 -2.02 -12.47
CA ASN A 48 -5.73 -0.90 -11.77
C ASN A 48 -6.11 -0.89 -10.29
N ILE A 49 -5.10 -0.89 -9.43
CA ILE A 49 -5.27 -0.73 -7.98
C ILE A 49 -4.52 0.52 -7.58
N SER A 50 -5.24 1.49 -7.04
CA SER A 50 -4.61 2.73 -6.60
C SER A 50 -5.12 3.10 -5.21
N GLY A 51 -4.29 3.83 -4.48
CA GLY A 51 -4.65 4.23 -3.14
C GLY A 51 -3.65 5.20 -2.55
N THR A 52 -3.90 5.54 -1.30
CA THR A 52 -3.04 6.43 -0.53
C THR A 52 -2.64 5.75 0.76
N TYR A 53 -1.59 6.25 1.36
CA TYR A 53 -1.12 5.73 2.64
C TYR A 53 -0.66 6.86 3.53
N ASN A 54 -0.70 6.61 4.84
CA ASN A 54 -0.06 7.49 5.79
C ASN A 54 0.44 6.66 6.97
N VAL A 55 1.47 7.17 7.63
CA VAL A 55 2.09 6.49 8.77
C VAL A 55 1.70 7.22 10.05
N SER A 56 1.24 6.45 11.03
CA SER A 56 0.89 6.96 12.34
C SER A 56 1.53 6.03 13.38
N GLY A 57 2.59 6.49 14.04
CA GLY A 57 3.34 5.68 14.97
C GLY A 57 3.99 4.50 14.26
N GLN A 58 3.65 3.28 14.68
CA GLN A 58 4.15 2.06 14.08
C GLN A 58 3.09 1.38 13.21
N GLN A 59 2.16 2.16 12.67
CA GLN A 59 1.11 1.65 11.80
C GLN A 59 1.14 2.36 10.46
N LEU A 60 1.03 1.58 9.41
CA LEU A 60 0.88 2.07 8.06
C LEU A 60 -0.60 1.98 7.70
N GLN A 61 -1.24 3.12 7.54
CA GLN A 61 -2.66 3.18 7.21
C GLN A 61 -2.81 3.32 5.70
N ILE A 62 -3.59 2.42 5.12
CA ILE A 62 -3.76 2.37 3.67
C ILE A 62 -5.24 2.51 3.32
N SER A 63 -5.50 3.37 2.34
CA SER A 63 -6.84 3.54 1.78
C SER A 63 -6.78 3.21 0.30
N ILE A 64 -7.54 2.21 -0.13
CA ILE A 64 -7.61 1.83 -1.54
C ILE A 64 -8.75 2.61 -2.18
N GLU A 65 -8.42 3.45 -3.14
CA GLU A 65 -9.39 4.29 -3.84
C GLU A 65 -10.00 3.58 -5.05
N GLU A 66 -9.22 2.70 -5.68
CA GLU A 66 -9.66 2.02 -6.89
C GLU A 66 -9.11 0.59 -6.91
N LYS A 67 -9.92 -0.36 -7.30
CA LYS A 67 -9.51 -1.75 -7.44
C LYS A 67 -10.46 -2.49 -8.39
N PRO A 68 -10.01 -3.61 -8.98
CA PRO A 68 -10.92 -4.48 -9.73
C PRO A 68 -11.96 -5.07 -8.80
N ILE A 69 -13.18 -5.20 -9.29
CA ILE A 69 -14.30 -5.74 -8.50
C ILE A 69 -13.99 -7.15 -8.01
N MET A 70 -13.31 -7.93 -8.82
CA MET A 70 -13.03 -9.34 -8.52
C MET A 70 -11.98 -9.56 -7.44
N ILE A 71 -11.23 -8.51 -7.07
CA ILE A 71 -10.19 -8.62 -6.06
C ILE A 71 -10.72 -8.11 -4.73
N PRO A 72 -10.85 -8.98 -3.71
CA PRO A 72 -11.34 -8.53 -2.40
C PRO A 72 -10.28 -7.74 -1.64
N CYS A 73 -10.74 -6.90 -0.73
CA CYS A 73 -9.85 -6.10 0.11
C CYS A 73 -8.88 -6.97 0.90
N ALA A 74 -9.33 -8.13 1.36
CA ALA A 74 -8.48 -9.03 2.13
C ALA A 74 -7.28 -9.53 1.33
N ALA A 75 -7.46 -9.78 0.03
CA ALA A 75 -6.37 -10.21 -0.82
C ALA A 75 -5.32 -9.11 -0.98
N ILE A 76 -5.77 -7.86 -1.12
CA ILE A 76 -4.87 -6.71 -1.23
C ILE A 76 -4.12 -6.52 0.10
N GLU A 77 -4.84 -6.60 1.20
CA GLU A 77 -4.25 -6.45 2.52
C GLU A 77 -3.19 -7.52 2.78
N ASN A 78 -3.49 -8.77 2.47
CA ASN A 78 -2.55 -9.87 2.69
C ASN A 78 -1.30 -9.72 1.82
N ALA A 79 -1.48 -9.30 0.56
CA ALA A 79 -0.36 -9.09 -0.33
C ALA A 79 0.57 -7.98 0.18
N LEU A 80 0.00 -6.88 0.64
CA LEU A 80 0.79 -5.77 1.16
C LEU A 80 1.45 -6.12 2.49
N LYS A 81 0.76 -6.84 3.36
CA LYS A 81 1.34 -7.28 4.63
C LYS A 81 2.54 -8.19 4.41
N SER A 82 2.50 -9.07 3.42
CA SER A 82 3.61 -9.98 3.17
C SER A 82 4.82 -9.23 2.59
N GLN A 83 4.63 -8.07 1.96
CA GLN A 83 5.72 -7.28 1.42
C GLN A 83 6.32 -6.33 2.47
N ILE A 84 5.52 -5.86 3.39
CA ILE A 84 5.91 -4.82 4.34
C ILE A 84 6.20 -5.36 5.74
N GLY A 85 5.32 -6.20 6.23
CA GLY A 85 5.37 -6.68 7.60
C GLY A 85 6.06 -8.00 7.86
#